data_ecac59988aa64bd854d1d65bce142c5b
#
_entry.id   ecac59988aa64bd854d1d65bce142c5b
#
_cell.length_a   1.000
_cell.length_b   1.000
_cell.length_c   1.000
_cell.angle_alpha   90.00
_cell.angle_beta   90.00
_cell.angle_gamma   90.00
#
_symmetry.space_group_name_H-M   'P 1'
#
loop_
_entity.id
_entity.type
_entity.pdbx_description
1 polymer ?
#
loop_
_entity_poly.entity_id
_entity_poly.type
_entity_poly.pdbx_seq_one_letter_code
_entity_poly.pdbx_strand_id
1 'polypeptide(L)'
;MQTLGHHYHALVIGSHGAIGRALLEAITADPNCALATGLSRATHAGFELTDEASMAQAAESLKADAPFDLIIDATGALTIDGHGPEKTLGALDAAKLQRSFEINAIGPALLIKHFAPLLAKERSLYAKLSARVGSISDNHKGGWYGYRASKAALNMFLQTAAIEIQRKRPQAVVVALQPGTVASSLSGPFAGGHDVITPEVSTEGLLQTLDATEAKPGAQFLDYRGQTITW
;
A
#
# COMPACT_ATOMS: atom_id res chain seq x y z
N MET A 1 -13.76 8.45 8.06
CA MET A 1 -12.61 9.38 7.77
C MET A 1 -13.08 10.82 7.98
N GLN A 2 -12.94 11.33 9.23
CA GLN A 2 -13.47 12.66 9.60
C GLN A 2 -12.64 13.81 9.01
N THR A 3 -11.33 13.63 8.91
CA THR A 3 -10.41 14.68 8.45
C THR A 3 -10.44 14.90 6.93
N LEU A 4 -11.07 14.01 6.16
CA LEU A 4 -11.36 14.21 4.74
C LEU A 4 -12.67 14.97 4.51
N GLY A 5 -13.45 15.22 5.56
CA GLY A 5 -14.72 15.90 5.47
C GLY A 5 -15.86 15.02 4.92
N HIS A 6 -16.97 15.68 4.53
CA HIS A 6 -18.10 14.99 3.93
C HIS A 6 -17.93 14.87 2.41
N HIS A 7 -18.46 13.77 1.86
CA HIS A 7 -18.44 13.48 0.42
C HIS A 7 -17.07 13.23 -0.19
N TYR A 8 -16.13 12.65 0.59
CA TYR A 8 -14.83 12.28 0.04
C TYR A 8 -14.93 11.11 -0.94
N HIS A 9 -14.03 11.08 -1.92
CA HIS A 9 -13.86 9.99 -2.87
C HIS A 9 -12.64 9.14 -2.52
N ALA A 10 -12.79 7.84 -2.56
CA ALA A 10 -11.72 6.89 -2.23
C ALA A 10 -11.49 5.86 -3.35
N LEU A 11 -10.22 5.51 -3.55
CA LEU A 11 -9.78 4.43 -4.43
C LEU A 11 -8.97 3.41 -3.64
N VAL A 12 -9.35 2.13 -3.72
CA VAL A 12 -8.58 1.02 -3.16
C VAL A 12 -8.03 0.16 -4.29
N ILE A 13 -6.72 0.20 -4.50
CA ILE A 13 -6.02 -0.63 -5.48
C ILE A 13 -5.62 -1.95 -4.81
N GLY A 14 -5.88 -3.08 -5.46
CA GLY A 14 -5.74 -4.40 -4.85
C GLY A 14 -6.96 -4.80 -4.00
N SER A 15 -8.13 -4.25 -4.32
CA SER A 15 -9.40 -4.39 -3.61
C SER A 15 -9.94 -5.83 -3.49
N HIS A 16 -9.34 -6.81 -4.17
CA HIS A 16 -9.75 -8.23 -4.09
C HIS A 16 -8.93 -9.04 -3.07
N GLY A 17 -7.79 -8.51 -2.60
CA GLY A 17 -7.00 -9.09 -1.52
C GLY A 17 -7.70 -8.97 -0.17
N ALA A 18 -7.30 -9.78 0.83
CA ALA A 18 -7.96 -9.81 2.14
C ALA A 18 -8.07 -8.41 2.78
N ILE A 19 -6.95 -7.68 2.89
CA ILE A 19 -6.93 -6.33 3.48
C ILE A 19 -7.61 -5.33 2.53
N GLY A 20 -7.34 -5.39 1.22
CA GLY A 20 -7.92 -4.48 0.25
C GLY A 20 -9.44 -4.55 0.19
N ARG A 21 -10.00 -5.75 0.31
CA ARG A 21 -11.45 -5.96 0.38
C ARG A 21 -12.03 -5.38 1.66
N ALA A 22 -11.45 -5.69 2.81
CA ALA A 22 -11.90 -5.15 4.09
C ALA A 22 -11.82 -3.61 4.12
N LEU A 23 -10.77 -3.01 3.54
CA LEU A 23 -10.66 -1.55 3.38
C LEU A 23 -11.78 -0.99 2.51
N LEU A 24 -12.05 -1.60 1.34
CA LEU A 24 -13.10 -1.13 0.45
C LEU A 24 -14.47 -1.22 1.11
N GLU A 25 -14.77 -2.33 1.80
CA GLU A 25 -16.02 -2.53 2.53
C GLU A 25 -16.19 -1.48 3.65
N ALA A 26 -15.16 -1.25 4.45
CA ALA A 26 -15.21 -0.27 5.55
C ALA A 26 -15.36 1.18 5.03
N ILE A 27 -14.67 1.53 3.94
CA ILE A 27 -14.78 2.86 3.31
C ILE A 27 -16.17 3.04 2.69
N THR A 28 -16.71 2.02 2.04
CA THR A 28 -18.07 2.05 1.46
C THR A 28 -19.14 2.25 2.53
N ALA A 29 -18.91 1.71 3.73
CA ALA A 29 -19.82 1.86 4.87
C ALA A 29 -19.67 3.21 5.61
N ASP A 30 -18.64 4.00 5.33
CA ASP A 30 -18.46 5.33 5.95
C ASP A 30 -19.49 6.32 5.40
N PRO A 31 -20.39 6.89 6.24
CA PRO A 31 -21.41 7.84 5.78
C PRO A 31 -20.82 9.13 5.19
N ASN A 32 -19.55 9.44 5.42
CA ASN A 32 -18.87 10.58 4.83
C ASN A 32 -18.29 10.29 3.44
N CYS A 33 -18.22 9.03 3.01
CA CYS A 33 -17.72 8.64 1.70
C CYS A 33 -18.84 8.78 0.63
N ALA A 34 -18.60 9.57 -0.40
CA ALA A 34 -19.54 9.71 -1.53
C ALA A 34 -19.29 8.65 -2.59
N LEU A 35 -18.04 8.25 -2.80
CA LEU A 35 -17.64 7.27 -3.79
C LEU A 35 -16.47 6.42 -3.28
N ALA A 36 -16.65 5.11 -3.22
CA ALA A 36 -15.59 4.14 -2.95
C ALA A 36 -15.37 3.24 -4.17
N THR A 37 -14.24 3.40 -4.84
CA THR A 37 -13.91 2.64 -6.05
C THR A 37 -12.85 1.58 -5.75
N GLY A 38 -13.08 0.35 -6.22
CA GLY A 38 -12.14 -0.76 -6.09
C GLY A 38 -11.48 -1.10 -7.42
N LEU A 39 -10.13 -1.08 -7.47
CA LEU A 39 -9.33 -1.50 -8.61
C LEU A 39 -8.64 -2.84 -8.32
N SER A 40 -8.90 -3.82 -9.16
CA SER A 40 -8.25 -5.15 -9.09
C SER A 40 -8.33 -5.84 -10.45
N ARG A 41 -7.64 -6.96 -10.61
CA ARG A 41 -7.77 -7.83 -11.79
C ARG A 41 -9.20 -8.34 -12.03
N ALA A 42 -9.99 -8.43 -10.97
CA ALA A 42 -11.39 -8.86 -11.08
C ALA A 42 -12.33 -7.75 -11.56
N THR A 43 -12.02 -6.48 -11.23
CA THR A 43 -12.83 -5.31 -11.60
C THR A 43 -12.39 -4.64 -12.90
N HIS A 44 -11.10 -4.79 -13.26
CA HIS A 44 -10.50 -4.21 -14.46
C HIS A 44 -9.72 -5.30 -15.21
N ALA A 45 -10.35 -5.85 -16.23
CA ALA A 45 -9.74 -6.91 -17.05
C ALA A 45 -8.42 -6.40 -17.66
N GLY A 46 -7.37 -7.21 -17.53
CA GLY A 46 -6.03 -6.87 -18.01
C GLY A 46 -5.18 -6.01 -17.08
N PHE A 47 -5.69 -5.56 -15.93
CA PHE A 47 -4.88 -4.83 -14.96
C PHE A 47 -3.83 -5.74 -14.32
N GLU A 48 -2.55 -5.42 -14.51
CA GLU A 48 -1.42 -6.21 -13.99
C GLU A 48 -0.31 -5.30 -13.43
N LEU A 49 0.25 -5.68 -12.26
CA LEU A 49 1.32 -4.91 -11.58
C LEU A 49 2.67 -4.93 -12.33
N THR A 50 2.81 -5.77 -13.30
CA THR A 50 4.03 -5.90 -14.13
C THR A 50 3.85 -5.36 -15.53
N ASP A 51 2.69 -4.75 -15.80
CA ASP A 51 2.38 -4.10 -17.07
C ASP A 51 1.98 -2.63 -16.84
N GLU A 52 2.93 -1.73 -17.10
CA GLU A 52 2.71 -0.29 -16.94
C GLU A 52 1.60 0.25 -17.86
N ALA A 53 1.44 -0.31 -19.06
CA ALA A 53 0.39 0.14 -19.97
C ALA A 53 -0.99 -0.14 -19.39
N SER A 54 -1.17 -1.29 -18.74
CA SER A 54 -2.42 -1.63 -18.05
C SER A 54 -2.72 -0.70 -16.88
N MET A 55 -1.69 -0.27 -16.14
CA MET A 55 -1.84 0.70 -15.05
C MET A 55 -2.26 2.08 -15.58
N ALA A 56 -1.63 2.54 -16.67
CA ALA A 56 -1.97 3.81 -17.32
C ALA A 56 -3.42 3.79 -17.82
N GLN A 57 -3.85 2.70 -18.43
CA GLN A 57 -5.22 2.54 -18.92
C GLN A 57 -6.24 2.53 -17.76
N ALA A 58 -5.93 1.84 -16.67
CA ALA A 58 -6.78 1.83 -15.48
C ALA A 58 -6.90 3.23 -14.87
N ALA A 59 -5.79 3.96 -14.74
CA ALA A 59 -5.81 5.34 -14.25
C ALA A 59 -6.62 6.27 -15.15
N GLU A 60 -6.52 6.11 -16.48
CA GLU A 60 -7.31 6.87 -17.45
C GLU A 60 -8.81 6.61 -17.29
N SER A 61 -9.22 5.36 -17.14
CA SER A 61 -10.62 4.98 -16.97
C SER A 61 -11.25 5.53 -15.68
N LEU A 62 -10.42 5.79 -14.65
CA LEU A 62 -10.86 6.31 -13.35
C LEU A 62 -10.81 7.85 -13.24
N LYS A 63 -10.44 8.55 -14.31
CA LYS A 63 -10.43 10.03 -14.30
C LYS A 63 -11.80 10.66 -14.08
N ALA A 64 -12.85 9.97 -14.48
CA ALA A 64 -14.23 10.45 -14.27
C ALA A 64 -14.63 10.43 -12.78
N ASP A 65 -14.03 9.55 -12.00
CA ASP A 65 -14.26 9.40 -10.55
C ASP A 65 -13.36 10.33 -9.71
N ALA A 66 -12.30 10.86 -10.34
CA ALA A 66 -11.35 11.78 -9.70
C ALA A 66 -11.97 13.18 -9.50
N PRO A 67 -11.44 14.03 -8.59
CA PRO A 67 -10.27 13.72 -7.76
C PRO A 67 -10.58 12.78 -6.60
N PHE A 68 -9.56 12.00 -6.17
CA PHE A 68 -9.65 11.15 -5.00
C PHE A 68 -9.01 11.83 -3.78
N ASP A 69 -9.73 11.86 -2.66
CA ASP A 69 -9.22 12.35 -1.38
C ASP A 69 -8.39 11.26 -0.67
N LEU A 70 -8.68 9.99 -0.99
CA LEU A 70 -7.99 8.83 -0.43
C LEU A 70 -7.66 7.83 -1.53
N ILE A 71 -6.37 7.51 -1.69
CA ILE A 71 -5.90 6.38 -2.50
C ILE A 71 -5.14 5.43 -1.60
N ILE A 72 -5.59 4.17 -1.51
CA ILE A 72 -4.90 3.11 -0.79
C ILE A 72 -4.44 2.05 -1.78
N ASP A 73 -3.13 1.86 -1.90
CA ASP A 73 -2.56 0.74 -2.65
C ASP A 73 -2.29 -0.44 -1.69
N ALA A 74 -3.16 -1.44 -1.76
CA ALA A 74 -3.09 -2.68 -0.98
C ALA A 74 -2.43 -3.84 -1.75
N THR A 75 -1.73 -3.56 -2.85
CA THR A 75 -1.06 -4.59 -3.66
C THR A 75 0.23 -5.10 -3.02
N GLY A 76 0.73 -6.22 -3.49
CA GLY A 76 1.99 -6.84 -3.05
C GLY A 76 1.84 -8.31 -2.74
N ALA A 77 2.97 -9.03 -2.70
CA ALA A 77 3.00 -10.46 -2.43
C ALA A 77 4.24 -10.86 -1.61
N LEU A 78 4.07 -11.88 -0.76
CA LEU A 78 5.16 -12.50 0.00
C LEU A 78 5.58 -13.81 -0.64
N THR A 79 4.61 -14.61 -1.08
CA THR A 79 4.84 -15.80 -1.91
C THR A 79 4.61 -15.41 -3.36
N ILE A 80 5.61 -15.62 -4.21
CA ILE A 80 5.61 -15.23 -5.61
C ILE A 80 5.98 -16.45 -6.44
N ASP A 81 5.15 -16.76 -7.45
CA ASP A 81 5.34 -17.92 -8.34
C ASP A 81 5.58 -19.24 -7.58
N GLY A 82 4.85 -19.44 -6.45
CA GLY A 82 4.95 -20.61 -5.58
C GLY A 82 6.17 -20.61 -4.63
N HIS A 83 7.00 -19.58 -4.65
CA HIS A 83 8.19 -19.47 -3.81
C HIS A 83 7.96 -18.46 -2.66
N GLY A 84 8.19 -18.92 -1.43
CA GLY A 84 8.27 -18.06 -0.25
C GLY A 84 9.61 -17.30 -0.18
N PRO A 85 9.72 -16.34 0.78
CA PRO A 85 10.92 -15.54 0.93
C PRO A 85 12.12 -16.36 1.40
N GLU A 86 13.32 -15.98 0.98
CA GLU A 86 14.59 -16.66 1.23
C GLU A 86 14.97 -16.61 2.72
N LYS A 87 15.34 -17.74 3.30
CA LYS A 87 15.73 -17.84 4.72
C LYS A 87 17.22 -17.70 4.96
N THR A 88 18.06 -17.96 3.95
CA THR A 88 19.52 -17.97 4.06
C THR A 88 20.18 -17.32 2.84
N LEU A 89 21.43 -16.86 2.96
CA LEU A 89 22.24 -16.35 1.84
C LEU A 89 22.33 -17.34 0.68
N GLY A 90 22.51 -18.62 0.99
CA GLY A 90 22.62 -19.68 -0.02
C GLY A 90 21.34 -19.93 -0.83
N ALA A 91 20.19 -19.37 -0.40
CA ALA A 91 18.93 -19.47 -1.11
C ALA A 91 18.67 -18.29 -2.06
N LEU A 92 19.60 -17.33 -2.15
CA LEU A 92 19.48 -16.19 -3.06
C LEU A 92 19.49 -16.65 -4.52
N ASP A 93 18.55 -16.13 -5.28
CA ASP A 93 18.39 -16.39 -6.70
C ASP A 93 18.02 -15.10 -7.43
N ALA A 94 18.75 -14.77 -8.49
CA ALA A 94 18.59 -13.50 -9.19
C ALA A 94 17.20 -13.32 -9.78
N ALA A 95 16.63 -14.36 -10.38
CA ALA A 95 15.30 -14.28 -10.99
C ALA A 95 14.20 -14.08 -9.94
N LYS A 96 14.30 -14.76 -8.78
CA LYS A 96 13.36 -14.58 -7.65
C LYS A 96 13.46 -13.18 -7.05
N LEU A 97 14.69 -12.65 -6.90
CA LEU A 97 14.91 -11.29 -6.45
C LEU A 97 14.28 -10.27 -7.40
N GLN A 98 14.54 -10.38 -8.71
CA GLN A 98 13.93 -9.53 -9.73
C GLN A 98 12.40 -9.56 -9.63
N ARG A 99 11.83 -10.74 -9.54
CA ARG A 99 10.38 -10.91 -9.44
C ARG A 99 9.79 -10.29 -8.18
N SER A 100 10.51 -10.39 -7.06
CA SER A 100 10.12 -9.72 -5.80
C SER A 100 10.12 -8.20 -5.94
N PHE A 101 11.13 -7.63 -6.61
CA PHE A 101 11.20 -6.19 -6.87
C PHE A 101 10.12 -5.72 -7.85
N GLU A 102 9.86 -6.46 -8.91
CA GLU A 102 8.79 -6.14 -9.87
C GLU A 102 7.44 -5.97 -9.16
N ILE A 103 7.06 -6.93 -8.31
CA ILE A 103 5.74 -6.94 -7.65
C ILE A 103 5.67 -5.99 -6.45
N ASN A 104 6.72 -5.92 -5.63
CA ASN A 104 6.66 -5.23 -4.34
C ASN A 104 7.27 -3.82 -4.34
N ALA A 105 8.01 -3.43 -5.38
CA ALA A 105 8.67 -2.13 -5.46
C ALA A 105 8.36 -1.41 -6.78
N ILE A 106 8.69 -2.02 -7.93
CA ILE A 106 8.57 -1.37 -9.24
C ILE A 106 7.10 -1.14 -9.60
N GLY A 107 6.26 -2.18 -9.54
CA GLY A 107 4.84 -2.06 -9.82
C GLY A 107 4.16 -0.98 -8.96
N PRO A 108 4.32 -0.99 -7.62
CA PRO A 108 3.83 0.08 -6.76
C PRO A 108 4.38 1.48 -7.10
N ALA A 109 5.66 1.61 -7.48
CA ALA A 109 6.22 2.89 -7.91
C ALA A 109 5.54 3.40 -9.20
N LEU A 110 5.24 2.51 -10.15
CA LEU A 110 4.48 2.84 -11.35
C LEU A 110 3.02 3.18 -11.05
N LEU A 111 2.40 2.51 -10.05
CA LEU A 111 1.07 2.93 -9.58
C LEU A 111 1.10 4.35 -9.03
N ILE A 112 2.11 4.74 -8.23
CA ILE A 112 2.25 6.12 -7.76
C ILE A 112 2.32 7.09 -8.96
N LYS A 113 3.11 6.77 -9.98
CA LYS A 113 3.26 7.59 -11.20
C LYS A 113 1.92 7.90 -11.85
N HIS A 114 1.06 6.89 -12.00
CA HIS A 114 -0.20 7.01 -12.74
C HIS A 114 -1.36 7.49 -11.87
N PHE A 115 -1.37 7.17 -10.57
CA PHE A 115 -2.52 7.46 -9.70
C PHE A 115 -2.33 8.70 -8.80
N ALA A 116 -1.10 9.10 -8.45
CA ALA A 116 -0.89 10.34 -7.69
C ALA A 116 -1.42 11.61 -8.40
N PRO A 117 -1.42 11.73 -9.75
CA PRO A 117 -2.08 12.84 -10.42
C PRO A 117 -3.59 12.95 -10.16
N LEU A 118 -4.25 11.85 -9.82
CA LEU A 118 -5.68 11.77 -9.53
C LEU A 118 -6.04 12.20 -8.10
N LEU A 119 -5.05 12.47 -7.23
CA LEU A 119 -5.29 12.99 -5.89
C LEU A 119 -5.91 14.38 -5.91
N ALA A 120 -6.79 14.66 -4.96
CA ALA A 120 -7.34 16.00 -4.72
C ALA A 120 -6.21 17.00 -4.41
N LYS A 121 -6.48 18.29 -4.68
CA LYS A 121 -5.49 19.38 -4.46
C LYS A 121 -5.39 19.76 -3.00
N GLU A 122 -6.52 19.70 -2.30
CA GLU A 122 -6.61 19.97 -0.87
C GLU A 122 -6.01 18.82 -0.04
N ARG A 123 -6.46 18.63 1.19
CA ARG A 123 -6.04 17.48 1.98
C ARG A 123 -6.38 16.18 1.26
N SER A 124 -5.35 15.41 0.97
CA SER A 124 -5.49 14.09 0.34
C SER A 124 -4.47 13.12 0.89
N LEU A 125 -4.78 11.82 0.80
CA LEU A 125 -3.94 10.75 1.35
C LEU A 125 -3.59 9.75 0.25
N TYR A 126 -2.31 9.47 0.10
CA TYR A 126 -1.80 8.32 -0.65
C TYR A 126 -1.16 7.35 0.32
N ALA A 127 -1.80 6.22 0.56
CA ALA A 127 -1.32 5.20 1.45
C ALA A 127 -0.90 3.94 0.68
N LYS A 128 0.23 3.35 1.03
CA LYS A 128 0.71 2.09 0.45
C LYS A 128 0.97 1.07 1.55
N LEU A 129 0.39 -0.12 1.42
CA LEU A 129 0.76 -1.22 2.30
C LEU A 129 2.22 -1.62 2.07
N SER A 130 3.04 -1.30 3.04
CA SER A 130 4.42 -1.74 3.17
C SER A 130 4.52 -2.88 4.21
N ALA A 131 5.65 -3.03 4.84
CA ALA A 131 5.86 -3.97 5.92
C ALA A 131 7.00 -3.51 6.82
N ARG A 132 6.89 -3.73 8.13
CA ARG A 132 7.95 -3.44 9.11
C ARG A 132 9.30 -4.03 8.70
N VAL A 133 9.28 -5.20 8.05
CA VAL A 133 10.49 -5.85 7.54
C VAL A 133 11.24 -5.06 6.46
N GLY A 134 10.62 -4.00 5.88
CA GLY A 134 11.27 -3.04 5.00
C GLY A 134 12.09 -1.97 5.73
N SER A 135 12.01 -1.90 7.05
CA SER A 135 12.89 -1.07 7.88
C SER A 135 14.29 -1.68 7.96
N ILE A 136 15.30 -0.89 7.61
CA ILE A 136 16.70 -1.33 7.73
C ILE A 136 17.14 -1.33 9.20
N SER A 137 16.75 -0.29 9.94
CA SER A 137 17.12 -0.13 11.34
C SER A 137 16.42 -1.12 12.29
N ASP A 138 15.20 -1.58 11.95
CA ASP A 138 14.45 -2.58 12.73
C ASP A 138 14.83 -4.03 12.38
N ASN A 139 15.77 -4.24 11.44
CA ASN A 139 16.15 -5.57 10.99
C ASN A 139 17.16 -6.27 11.91
N HIS A 140 16.65 -6.92 12.95
CA HIS A 140 17.45 -7.75 13.87
C HIS A 140 17.28 -9.27 13.63
N LYS A 141 16.28 -9.67 12.81
CA LYS A 141 15.96 -11.09 12.59
C LYS A 141 16.63 -11.69 11.35
N GLY A 142 17.00 -10.87 10.37
CA GLY A 142 17.54 -11.37 9.09
C GLY A 142 16.53 -12.19 8.28
N GLY A 143 17.02 -12.93 7.28
CA GLY A 143 16.19 -13.70 6.35
C GLY A 143 15.30 -12.83 5.46
N TRP A 144 14.50 -13.45 4.59
CA TRP A 144 13.54 -12.78 3.70
C TRP A 144 14.16 -11.70 2.82
N TYR A 145 15.33 -11.98 2.28
CA TYR A 145 16.20 -11.01 1.60
C TYR A 145 15.47 -10.22 0.52
N GLY A 146 14.87 -10.92 -0.44
CA GLY A 146 14.15 -10.28 -1.55
C GLY A 146 12.95 -9.46 -1.08
N TYR A 147 12.18 -9.98 -0.13
CA TYR A 147 11.02 -9.28 0.40
C TYR A 147 11.41 -8.05 1.21
N ARG A 148 12.39 -8.16 2.13
CA ARG A 148 12.90 -7.01 2.90
C ARG A 148 13.46 -5.94 1.98
N ALA A 149 14.33 -6.32 1.04
CA ALA A 149 14.96 -5.40 0.12
C ALA A 149 13.93 -4.70 -0.78
N SER A 150 12.95 -5.43 -1.31
CA SER A 150 11.88 -4.83 -2.13
C SER A 150 10.99 -3.88 -1.32
N LYS A 151 10.70 -4.18 -0.04
CA LYS A 151 9.93 -3.27 0.83
C LYS A 151 10.73 -2.04 1.27
N ALA A 152 12.05 -2.16 1.45
CA ALA A 152 12.93 -1.02 1.67
C ALA A 152 13.00 -0.12 0.42
N ALA A 153 13.11 -0.71 -0.78
CA ALA A 153 13.06 0.02 -2.04
C ALA A 153 11.71 0.72 -2.23
N LEU A 154 10.59 0.05 -1.94
CA LEU A 154 9.25 0.65 -1.93
C LEU A 154 9.19 1.87 -1.00
N ASN A 155 9.72 1.76 0.22
CA ASN A 155 9.75 2.85 1.18
C ASN A 155 10.54 4.05 0.63
N MET A 156 11.66 3.81 -0.05
CA MET A 156 12.43 4.88 -0.72
C MET A 156 11.65 5.52 -1.87
N PHE A 157 10.92 4.74 -2.68
CA PHE A 157 10.06 5.30 -3.73
C PHE A 157 8.96 6.17 -3.15
N LEU A 158 8.33 5.75 -2.05
CA LEU A 158 7.29 6.54 -1.36
C LEU A 158 7.86 7.84 -0.80
N GLN A 159 9.02 7.81 -0.15
CA GLN A 159 9.69 9.01 0.37
C GLN A 159 10.00 9.99 -0.75
N THR A 160 10.54 9.51 -1.86
CA THR A 160 10.89 10.35 -3.02
C THR A 160 9.65 10.95 -3.68
N ALA A 161 8.62 10.12 -3.89
CA ALA A 161 7.35 10.56 -4.46
C ALA A 161 6.62 11.57 -3.57
N ALA A 162 6.66 11.39 -2.24
CA ALA A 162 6.05 12.33 -1.29
C ALA A 162 6.62 13.73 -1.45
N ILE A 163 7.95 13.86 -1.56
CA ILE A 163 8.63 15.15 -1.77
C ILE A 163 8.15 15.82 -3.07
N GLU A 164 7.99 15.04 -4.16
CA GLU A 164 7.52 15.56 -5.43
C GLU A 164 6.04 15.94 -5.40
N ILE A 165 5.18 15.07 -4.85
CA ILE A 165 3.73 15.30 -4.73
C ILE A 165 3.47 16.55 -3.91
N GLN A 166 4.15 16.71 -2.78
CA GLN A 166 3.97 17.82 -1.86
C GLN A 166 4.39 19.18 -2.42
N ARG A 167 5.25 19.24 -3.45
CA ARG A 167 5.56 20.50 -4.17
C ARG A 167 4.32 21.09 -4.85
N LYS A 168 3.40 20.24 -5.31
CA LYS A 168 2.17 20.64 -6.02
C LYS A 168 0.92 20.54 -5.15
N ARG A 169 0.97 19.74 -4.10
CA ARG A 169 -0.11 19.43 -3.14
C ARG A 169 0.45 19.46 -1.72
N PRO A 170 0.68 20.63 -1.13
CA PRO A 170 1.33 20.76 0.18
C PRO A 170 0.59 20.03 1.33
N GLN A 171 -0.73 19.85 1.17
CA GLN A 171 -1.59 19.15 2.15
C GLN A 171 -1.68 17.63 1.91
N ALA A 172 -1.00 17.12 0.87
CA ALA A 172 -0.99 15.68 0.61
C ALA A 172 -0.16 14.94 1.67
N VAL A 173 -0.76 13.87 2.18
CA VAL A 173 -0.14 12.94 3.14
C VAL A 173 0.23 11.68 2.40
N VAL A 174 1.50 11.27 2.46
CA VAL A 174 1.96 10.01 1.86
C VAL A 174 2.44 9.08 2.98
N VAL A 175 1.89 7.86 3.02
CA VAL A 175 2.14 6.94 4.12
C VAL A 175 2.50 5.55 3.63
N ALA A 176 3.62 5.02 4.12
CA ALA A 176 3.92 3.60 4.11
C ALA A 176 3.24 2.96 5.33
N LEU A 177 2.35 1.98 5.13
CA LEU A 177 1.55 1.38 6.18
C LEU A 177 1.98 -0.07 6.47
N GLN A 178 2.21 -0.38 7.74
CA GLN A 178 2.36 -1.75 8.23
C GLN A 178 1.01 -2.23 8.78
N PRO A 179 0.36 -3.22 8.13
CA PRO A 179 -0.99 -3.66 8.51
C PRO A 179 -1.05 -4.60 9.72
N GLY A 180 0.10 -4.96 10.31
CA GLY A 180 0.19 -6.06 11.26
C GLY A 180 0.36 -7.41 10.57
N THR A 181 0.39 -8.51 11.34
CA THR A 181 0.34 -9.87 10.78
C THR A 181 -1.14 -10.26 10.64
N VAL A 182 -1.67 -10.05 9.43
CA VAL A 182 -3.10 -10.22 9.16
C VAL A 182 -3.40 -11.64 8.69
N ALA A 183 -4.43 -12.27 9.23
CA ALA A 183 -4.91 -13.58 8.78
C ALA A 183 -5.30 -13.55 7.29
N SER A 184 -4.50 -14.17 6.45
CA SER A 184 -4.72 -14.20 4.99
C SER A 184 -3.94 -15.36 4.37
N SER A 185 -4.23 -15.66 3.11
CA SER A 185 -3.45 -16.63 2.33
C SER A 185 -1.98 -16.20 2.17
N LEU A 186 -1.70 -14.90 2.26
CA LEU A 186 -0.35 -14.35 2.17
C LEU A 186 0.48 -14.61 3.42
N SER A 187 -0.09 -14.40 4.61
CA SER A 187 0.62 -14.49 5.90
C SER A 187 0.52 -15.86 6.55
N GLY A 188 -0.52 -16.65 6.25
CA GLY A 188 -0.80 -17.92 6.90
C GLY A 188 0.41 -18.86 7.04
N PRO A 189 1.21 -19.11 5.97
CA PRO A 189 2.41 -19.97 6.04
C PRO A 189 3.53 -19.42 6.93
N PHE A 190 3.47 -18.13 7.31
CA PHE A 190 4.54 -17.41 8.01
C PHE A 190 4.11 -16.82 9.37
N ALA A 191 2.89 -17.10 9.81
CA ALA A 191 2.28 -16.49 11.01
C ALA A 191 2.84 -17.06 12.35
N GLY A 192 3.73 -18.05 12.31
CA GLY A 192 4.26 -18.69 13.51
C GLY A 192 4.95 -17.71 14.47
N GLY A 193 4.42 -17.58 15.70
CA GLY A 193 5.01 -16.77 16.77
C GLY A 193 4.66 -15.27 16.75
N HIS A 194 3.71 -14.84 15.93
CA HIS A 194 3.18 -13.48 15.90
C HIS A 194 1.69 -13.46 16.30
N ASP A 195 1.26 -12.39 16.95
CA ASP A 195 -0.16 -12.12 17.15
C ASP A 195 -0.80 -11.88 15.77
N VAL A 196 -1.63 -12.82 15.35
CA VAL A 196 -2.36 -12.75 14.08
C VAL A 196 -3.68 -12.02 14.34
N ILE A 197 -3.90 -10.94 13.61
CA ILE A 197 -5.14 -10.16 13.68
C ILE A 197 -6.01 -10.42 12.45
N THR A 198 -7.31 -10.13 12.55
CA THR A 198 -8.22 -10.25 11.41
C THR A 198 -8.04 -9.07 10.44
N PRO A 199 -8.46 -9.21 9.15
CA PRO A 199 -8.46 -8.10 8.21
C PRO A 199 -9.25 -6.89 8.72
N GLU A 200 -10.36 -7.10 9.43
CA GLU A 200 -11.22 -6.05 9.97
C GLU A 200 -10.50 -5.24 11.06
N VAL A 201 -9.84 -5.89 12.00
CA VAL A 201 -9.04 -5.24 13.07
C VAL A 201 -7.89 -4.43 12.46
N SER A 202 -7.20 -5.00 11.47
CA SER A 202 -6.16 -4.29 10.75
C SER A 202 -6.72 -3.06 10.03
N THR A 203 -7.82 -3.21 9.30
CA THR A 203 -8.48 -2.16 8.53
C THR A 203 -8.93 -1.01 9.40
N GLU A 204 -9.59 -1.30 10.52
CA GLU A 204 -10.02 -0.28 11.48
C GLU A 204 -8.82 0.55 11.96
N GLY A 205 -7.76 -0.11 12.41
CA GLY A 205 -6.55 0.57 12.86
C GLY A 205 -5.86 1.38 11.75
N LEU A 206 -5.78 0.85 10.52
CA LEU A 206 -5.22 1.55 9.37
C LEU A 206 -6.00 2.83 9.03
N LEU A 207 -7.33 2.75 8.98
CA LEU A 207 -8.17 3.91 8.68
C LEU A 207 -8.12 4.96 9.79
N GLN A 208 -8.12 4.56 11.08
CA GLN A 208 -7.93 5.46 12.21
C GLN A 208 -6.55 6.14 12.15
N THR A 209 -5.50 5.39 11.85
CA THR A 209 -4.14 5.92 11.68
C THR A 209 -4.09 6.95 10.56
N LEU A 210 -4.67 6.67 9.40
CA LEU A 210 -4.71 7.58 8.26
C LEU A 210 -5.50 8.85 8.58
N ASP A 211 -6.64 8.70 9.26
CA ASP A 211 -7.47 9.84 9.63
C ASP A 211 -6.76 10.80 10.59
N ALA A 212 -5.99 10.25 11.53
CA ALA A 212 -5.21 11.03 12.50
C ALA A 212 -3.89 11.61 11.94
N THR A 213 -3.45 11.17 10.73
CA THR A 213 -2.13 11.56 10.21
C THR A 213 -2.18 12.93 9.56
N GLU A 214 -1.35 13.85 10.04
CA GLU A 214 -1.19 15.19 9.48
C GLU A 214 -0.16 15.23 8.34
N ALA A 215 -0.27 16.24 7.46
CA ALA A 215 0.72 16.48 6.42
C ALA A 215 2.07 16.88 7.04
N LYS A 216 3.12 16.18 6.67
CA LYS A 216 4.51 16.45 7.05
C LYS A 216 5.40 16.32 5.81
N PRO A 217 6.55 17.01 5.76
CA PRO A 217 7.50 16.84 4.66
C PRO A 217 7.95 15.39 4.51
N GLY A 218 7.85 14.86 3.28
CA GLY A 218 8.17 13.47 2.98
C GLY A 218 7.08 12.47 3.34
N ALA A 219 7.39 11.18 3.22
CA ALA A 219 6.49 10.11 3.59
C ALA A 219 6.61 9.75 5.08
N GLN A 220 5.54 9.19 5.63
CA GLN A 220 5.52 8.67 7.01
C GLN A 220 5.44 7.16 6.99
N PHE A 221 6.15 6.47 7.87
CA PHE A 221 6.07 5.03 8.00
C PHE A 221 5.39 4.67 9.32
N LEU A 222 4.17 4.17 9.25
CA LEU A 222 3.30 3.95 10.41
C LEU A 222 2.78 2.51 10.42
N ASP A 223 2.56 1.97 11.61
CA ASP A 223 1.81 0.73 11.75
C ASP A 223 0.30 1.02 11.95
N TYR A 224 -0.50 -0.05 11.92
CA TYR A 224 -1.96 0.04 12.06
C TYR A 224 -2.43 0.58 13.45
N ARG A 225 -1.53 0.77 14.40
CA ARG A 225 -1.78 1.41 15.70
C ARG A 225 -1.35 2.88 15.73
N GLY A 226 -0.90 3.42 14.58
CA GLY A 226 -0.40 4.79 14.48
C GLY A 226 1.03 4.98 15.00
N GLN A 227 1.75 3.90 15.33
CA GLN A 227 3.12 3.99 15.81
C GLN A 227 4.08 4.20 14.65
N THR A 228 5.01 5.16 14.80
CA THR A 228 6.06 5.40 13.81
C THR A 228 7.05 4.24 13.79
N ILE A 229 7.36 3.78 12.57
CA ILE A 229 8.41 2.82 12.30
C ILE A 229 9.61 3.59 11.73
N THR A 230 10.81 3.33 12.23
CA THR A 230 12.04 3.86 11.64
C THR A 230 12.28 3.25 10.27
N TRP A 231 12.94 4.02 9.36
CA TRP A 231 13.27 3.56 8.01
C TRP A 231 14.37 2.49 7.97
#